data_1567cb5a7961514522b0c6e9b477110c
#
_entry.id   1567cb5a7961514522b0c6e9b477110c
#
_cell.length_a   1.000
_cell.length_b   1.000
_cell.length_c   1.000
_cell.angle_alpha   90.00
_cell.angle_beta   90.00
_cell.angle_gamma   90.00
#
_symmetry.space_group_name_H-M   'P 1'
#
loop_
_entity.id
_entity.type
_entity.pdbx_description
1 polymer ?
#
loop_
_entity_poly.entity_id
_entity_poly.type
_entity_poly.pdbx_seq_one_letter_code
_entity_poly.pdbx_strand_id
1 'polypeptide(L)'
;VTITKNKNGTWRVDISDGINPLTGIQGRHRKYDCKTKKEAIEYEAKYRLEELGEFKRKDKLSIDSLYALLKKEDVLRGNRQSTKDTQDSYYRIYVSKFFQNADMRLVKTSDIKAFRDWLVKTPSVKGGNLSASNINTIMIFVGKLFDISMMNDLRKDNPCKALKRLPQQHKEMFYYTPEQFKQFISLFDESEYHFQLLYKILMFTGARIGEALALTWEQINLEIGYIDIKSSAHYRKSKVTIAETKTTQSIRRIYIHKALIDELSKWKQRQFQLLIKYISTPEQLQIYQNTPKVLTAPDVSNFKKEKLKKRAELINLKLIRNHDFRHSHAAFLISQGLRKGEGKDYLFFTLMKRLGHSSITTTINTYSHLFPTQQKEIANAFDDF
;
A
#
# COMPACT_ATOMS: atom_id res chain seq x y z
N VAL A 1 -41.74 -12.70 -23.16
CA VAL A 1 -42.39 -13.59 -22.17
C VAL A 1 -43.84 -13.71 -22.53
N THR A 2 -44.37 -14.92 -22.49
CA THR A 2 -45.76 -15.17 -22.75
C THR A 2 -46.38 -15.91 -21.57
N ILE A 3 -47.38 -15.32 -20.93
CA ILE A 3 -48.16 -15.97 -19.90
C ILE A 3 -49.49 -16.32 -20.52
N THR A 4 -49.81 -17.61 -20.69
CA THR A 4 -51.01 -18.11 -21.34
C THR A 4 -51.78 -19.04 -20.44
N LYS A 5 -53.15 -19.02 -20.53
CA LYS A 5 -54.02 -19.93 -19.82
C LYS A 5 -54.10 -21.26 -20.56
N ASN A 6 -53.87 -22.36 -19.88
CA ASN A 6 -53.97 -23.71 -20.44
C ASN A 6 -55.46 -24.14 -20.50
N LYS A 7 -55.76 -25.15 -21.32
CA LYS A 7 -57.11 -25.72 -21.44
C LYS A 7 -57.64 -26.33 -20.12
N ASN A 8 -56.75 -26.75 -19.24
CA ASN A 8 -57.06 -27.31 -17.92
C ASN A 8 -57.25 -26.24 -16.81
N GLY A 9 -57.28 -24.96 -17.17
CA GLY A 9 -57.49 -23.87 -16.23
C GLY A 9 -56.24 -23.33 -15.53
N THR A 10 -55.08 -24.02 -15.63
CA THR A 10 -53.80 -23.56 -15.13
C THR A 10 -53.15 -22.52 -16.05
N TRP A 11 -52.07 -21.86 -15.57
CA TRP A 11 -51.35 -20.87 -16.34
C TRP A 11 -49.93 -21.39 -16.67
N ARG A 12 -49.51 -21.14 -17.91
CA ARG A 12 -48.16 -21.44 -18.42
C ARG A 12 -47.38 -20.15 -18.52
N VAL A 13 -46.11 -20.22 -18.08
CA VAL A 13 -45.10 -19.19 -18.23
C VAL A 13 -44.06 -19.67 -19.23
N ASP A 14 -43.77 -18.89 -20.25
CA ASP A 14 -42.69 -19.17 -21.24
C ASP A 14 -41.74 -17.97 -21.22
N ILE A 15 -40.52 -18.17 -20.70
CA ILE A 15 -39.47 -17.16 -20.50
C ILE A 15 -38.38 -17.45 -21.51
N SER A 16 -37.97 -16.44 -22.29
CA SER A 16 -36.79 -16.51 -23.14
C SER A 16 -35.56 -16.08 -22.32
N ASP A 17 -34.55 -16.92 -22.28
CA ASP A 17 -33.27 -16.69 -21.61
C ASP A 17 -32.27 -15.93 -22.51
N GLY A 18 -32.73 -15.46 -23.67
CA GLY A 18 -31.89 -14.83 -24.67
C GLY A 18 -31.12 -15.82 -25.53
N ILE A 19 -30.24 -15.32 -26.39
CA ILE A 19 -29.32 -16.14 -27.19
C ILE A 19 -28.02 -16.27 -26.44
N ASN A 20 -27.60 -17.50 -26.16
CA ASN A 20 -26.29 -17.74 -25.57
C ASN A 20 -25.20 -17.28 -26.54
N PRO A 21 -24.39 -16.27 -26.22
CA PRO A 21 -23.40 -15.69 -27.12
C PRO A 21 -22.28 -16.66 -27.52
N LEU A 22 -22.06 -17.74 -26.73
CA LEU A 22 -21.04 -18.74 -27.00
C LEU A 22 -21.55 -19.88 -27.90
N THR A 23 -22.85 -20.23 -27.79
CA THR A 23 -23.44 -21.37 -28.54
C THR A 23 -24.38 -20.96 -29.65
N GLY A 24 -24.84 -19.70 -29.68
CA GLY A 24 -25.85 -19.19 -30.60
C GLY A 24 -27.26 -19.76 -30.39
N ILE A 25 -27.45 -20.56 -29.33
CA ILE A 25 -28.73 -21.22 -29.04
C ILE A 25 -29.62 -20.33 -28.18
N GLN A 26 -30.90 -20.18 -28.57
CA GLN A 26 -31.89 -19.46 -27.78
C GLN A 26 -32.35 -20.33 -26.64
N GLY A 27 -32.05 -19.93 -25.38
CA GLY A 27 -32.59 -20.54 -24.17
C GLY A 27 -34.06 -20.21 -23.96
N ARG A 28 -34.82 -21.19 -23.47
CA ARG A 28 -36.21 -21.00 -23.06
C ARG A 28 -36.52 -21.83 -21.84
N HIS A 29 -37.09 -21.16 -20.81
CA HIS A 29 -37.57 -21.83 -19.61
C HIS A 29 -39.11 -21.81 -19.59
N ARG A 30 -39.77 -22.96 -19.23
CA ARG A 30 -41.21 -23.09 -19.23
C ARG A 30 -41.71 -23.74 -17.94
N LYS A 31 -42.75 -23.11 -17.35
CA LYS A 31 -43.51 -23.69 -16.24
C LYS A 31 -44.98 -23.76 -16.63
N TYR A 32 -45.62 -24.92 -16.41
CA TYR A 32 -46.94 -25.24 -16.98
C TYR A 32 -48.09 -25.29 -15.96
N ASP A 33 -47.84 -25.19 -14.66
CA ASP A 33 -48.73 -25.60 -13.59
C ASP A 33 -49.07 -24.50 -12.57
N CYS A 34 -48.90 -23.25 -12.93
CA CYS A 34 -49.31 -22.13 -12.05
C CYS A 34 -50.84 -22.10 -11.90
N LYS A 35 -51.32 -22.08 -10.66
CA LYS A 35 -52.79 -22.13 -10.36
C LYS A 35 -53.48 -20.81 -10.70
N THR A 36 -52.78 -19.71 -10.59
CA THR A 36 -53.32 -18.37 -10.85
C THR A 36 -52.42 -17.56 -11.75
N LYS A 37 -52.95 -16.55 -12.45
CA LYS A 37 -52.20 -15.60 -13.24
C LYS A 37 -51.20 -14.83 -12.36
N LYS A 38 -51.52 -14.56 -11.10
CA LYS A 38 -50.68 -13.88 -10.16
C LYS A 38 -49.43 -14.74 -9.84
N GLU A 39 -49.64 -16.03 -9.57
CA GLU A 39 -48.57 -16.98 -9.32
C GLU A 39 -47.62 -17.11 -10.54
N ALA A 40 -48.18 -17.09 -11.74
CA ALA A 40 -47.38 -17.14 -12.98
C ALA A 40 -46.51 -15.87 -13.14
N ILE A 41 -47.01 -14.70 -12.81
CA ILE A 41 -46.25 -13.43 -12.81
C ILE A 41 -45.16 -13.43 -11.73
N GLU A 42 -45.50 -13.91 -10.53
CA GLU A 42 -44.52 -14.02 -9.43
C GLU A 42 -43.41 -15.00 -9.75
N TYR A 43 -43.75 -16.13 -10.37
CA TYR A 43 -42.77 -17.11 -10.81
C TYR A 43 -41.82 -16.57 -11.91
N GLU A 44 -42.37 -15.91 -12.92
CA GLU A 44 -41.56 -15.23 -13.94
C GLU A 44 -40.58 -14.25 -13.31
N ALA A 45 -41.09 -13.42 -12.42
CA ALA A 45 -40.29 -12.41 -11.77
C ALA A 45 -39.15 -13.02 -10.91
N LYS A 46 -39.46 -14.15 -10.22
CA LYS A 46 -38.47 -14.88 -9.43
C LYS A 46 -37.43 -15.54 -10.30
N TYR A 47 -37.81 -16.21 -11.38
CA TYR A 47 -36.87 -16.86 -12.32
C TYR A 47 -35.95 -15.86 -12.99
N ARG A 48 -36.44 -14.71 -13.44
CA ARG A 48 -35.61 -13.65 -14.02
C ARG A 48 -34.56 -13.12 -13.02
N LEU A 49 -34.94 -13.04 -11.75
CA LEU A 49 -34.07 -12.59 -10.69
C LEU A 49 -32.97 -13.59 -10.36
N GLU A 50 -33.34 -14.87 -10.18
CA GLU A 50 -32.44 -15.91 -9.67
C GLU A 50 -31.54 -16.48 -10.77
N GLU A 51 -32.09 -16.73 -11.96
CA GLU A 51 -31.38 -17.41 -13.05
C GLU A 51 -30.78 -16.46 -14.09
N LEU A 52 -31.48 -15.38 -14.42
CA LEU A 52 -31.01 -14.43 -15.42
C LEU A 52 -30.23 -13.24 -14.82
N GLY A 53 -30.15 -13.17 -13.49
CA GLY A 53 -29.45 -12.07 -12.81
C GLY A 53 -30.12 -10.69 -13.00
N GLU A 54 -31.35 -10.65 -13.53
CA GLU A 54 -32.13 -9.43 -13.66
C GLU A 54 -32.66 -9.01 -12.29
N PHE A 55 -31.94 -8.14 -11.61
CA PHE A 55 -32.42 -7.57 -10.35
C PHE A 55 -33.77 -6.90 -10.55
N LYS A 56 -34.79 -7.33 -9.82
CA LYS A 56 -36.04 -6.59 -9.74
C LYS A 56 -35.76 -5.15 -9.35
N ARG A 57 -36.42 -4.19 -10.01
CA ARG A 57 -36.37 -2.75 -9.68
C ARG A 57 -36.69 -2.42 -8.21
N LYS A 58 -37.18 -3.38 -7.42
CA LYS A 58 -37.50 -3.23 -6.00
C LYS A 58 -36.35 -3.49 -5.05
N ASP A 59 -35.34 -4.30 -5.43
CA ASP A 59 -34.25 -4.59 -4.53
C ASP A 59 -33.17 -3.53 -4.70
N LYS A 60 -32.92 -2.83 -3.60
CA LYS A 60 -31.95 -1.76 -3.49
C LYS A 60 -30.54 -2.30 -3.68
N LEU A 61 -29.75 -1.76 -4.59
CA LEU A 61 -28.33 -2.07 -4.68
C LEU A 61 -27.58 -1.41 -3.51
N SER A 62 -27.30 -2.17 -2.46
CA SER A 62 -26.64 -1.65 -1.28
C SER A 62 -25.13 -1.47 -1.52
N ILE A 63 -24.51 -0.60 -0.72
CA ILE A 63 -23.05 -0.45 -0.71
C ILE A 63 -22.36 -1.72 -0.22
N ASP A 64 -23.00 -2.51 0.66
CA ASP A 64 -22.51 -3.80 1.14
C ASP A 64 -22.38 -4.82 0.00
N SER A 65 -23.37 -4.86 -0.90
CA SER A 65 -23.35 -5.72 -2.07
C SER A 65 -22.19 -5.38 -3.00
N LEU A 66 -21.95 -4.10 -3.27
CA LEU A 66 -20.81 -3.66 -4.09
C LEU A 66 -19.47 -4.00 -3.42
N TYR A 67 -19.38 -3.84 -2.11
CA TYR A 67 -18.17 -4.17 -1.38
C TYR A 67 -17.89 -5.68 -1.35
N ALA A 68 -18.94 -6.50 -1.26
CA ALA A 68 -18.83 -7.96 -1.37
C ALA A 68 -18.32 -8.39 -2.75
N LEU A 69 -18.79 -7.77 -3.84
CA LEU A 69 -18.29 -7.98 -5.18
C LEU A 69 -16.81 -7.59 -5.32
N LEU A 70 -16.42 -6.42 -4.79
CA LEU A 70 -15.03 -5.99 -4.81
C LEU A 70 -14.11 -6.97 -4.05
N LYS A 71 -14.55 -7.51 -2.92
CA LYS A 71 -13.77 -8.52 -2.18
C LYS A 71 -13.53 -9.79 -2.99
N LYS A 72 -14.55 -10.26 -3.72
CA LYS A 72 -14.39 -11.42 -4.63
C LYS A 72 -13.36 -11.14 -5.71
N GLU A 73 -13.46 -9.98 -6.34
CA GLU A 73 -12.52 -9.56 -7.39
C GLU A 73 -11.10 -9.38 -6.85
N ASP A 74 -10.93 -8.83 -5.64
CA ASP A 74 -9.62 -8.69 -4.99
C ASP A 74 -8.97 -10.04 -4.67
N VAL A 75 -9.75 -11.09 -4.43
CA VAL A 75 -9.25 -12.47 -4.28
C VAL A 75 -8.77 -13.01 -5.61
N LEU A 76 -9.58 -12.88 -6.68
CA LEU A 76 -9.24 -13.36 -8.03
C LEU A 76 -7.99 -12.67 -8.58
N ARG A 77 -7.82 -11.37 -8.34
CA ARG A 77 -6.64 -10.59 -8.76
C ARG A 77 -5.41 -10.84 -7.89
N GLY A 78 -5.49 -11.64 -6.84
CA GLY A 78 -4.39 -11.86 -5.91
C GLY A 78 -3.93 -10.61 -5.19
N ASN A 79 -4.83 -9.63 -4.96
CA ASN A 79 -4.48 -8.39 -4.28
C ASN A 79 -3.94 -8.64 -2.88
N ARG A 80 -2.89 -7.89 -2.51
CA ARG A 80 -2.19 -8.06 -1.24
C ARG A 80 -3.11 -7.82 -0.05
N GLN A 81 -2.88 -8.57 1.02
CA GLN A 81 -3.66 -8.47 2.24
C GLN A 81 -3.65 -7.04 2.83
N SER A 82 -2.51 -6.34 2.78
CA SER A 82 -2.43 -4.93 3.24
C SER A 82 -3.36 -3.98 2.47
N THR A 83 -3.59 -4.23 1.18
CA THR A 83 -4.54 -3.47 0.37
C THR A 83 -5.97 -3.77 0.82
N LYS A 84 -6.30 -5.06 1.01
CA LYS A 84 -7.61 -5.51 1.51
C LYS A 84 -7.92 -4.91 2.88
N ASP A 85 -6.94 -4.91 3.81
CA ASP A 85 -7.09 -4.32 5.16
C ASP A 85 -7.33 -2.81 5.12
N THR A 86 -6.66 -2.11 4.21
CA THR A 86 -6.86 -0.66 4.03
C THR A 86 -8.26 -0.38 3.49
N GLN A 87 -8.71 -1.15 2.52
CA GLN A 87 -10.06 -1.05 1.96
C GLN A 87 -11.13 -1.38 3.02
N ASP A 88 -10.94 -2.45 3.82
CA ASP A 88 -11.82 -2.79 4.94
C ASP A 88 -11.93 -1.64 5.95
N SER A 89 -10.82 -0.98 6.25
CA SER A 89 -10.79 0.16 7.16
C SER A 89 -11.58 1.35 6.59
N TYR A 90 -11.36 1.69 5.32
CA TYR A 90 -12.09 2.78 4.66
C TYR A 90 -13.59 2.47 4.55
N TYR A 91 -13.93 1.24 4.19
CA TYR A 91 -15.30 0.78 4.12
C TYR A 91 -15.99 0.95 5.47
N ARG A 92 -15.48 0.32 6.51
CA ARG A 92 -16.08 0.29 7.85
C ARG A 92 -16.15 1.66 8.52
N ILE A 93 -15.12 2.49 8.36
CA ILE A 93 -15.02 3.76 9.10
C ILE A 93 -15.82 4.87 8.41
N TYR A 94 -15.83 4.90 7.07
CA TYR A 94 -16.35 6.03 6.31
C TYR A 94 -17.48 5.65 5.37
N VAL A 95 -17.26 4.68 4.47
CA VAL A 95 -18.13 4.44 3.32
C VAL A 95 -19.46 3.83 3.74
N SER A 96 -19.45 2.77 4.56
CA SER A 96 -20.66 2.12 5.03
C SER A 96 -21.56 3.07 5.83
N LYS A 97 -20.95 3.96 6.64
CA LYS A 97 -21.70 4.92 7.47
C LYS A 97 -22.45 5.96 6.64
N PHE A 98 -21.84 6.44 5.57
CA PHE A 98 -22.44 7.47 4.74
C PHE A 98 -23.50 6.90 3.78
N PHE A 99 -23.21 5.76 3.15
CA PHE A 99 -24.05 5.16 2.13
C PHE A 99 -25.00 4.05 2.63
N GLN A 100 -25.12 3.83 3.95
CA GLN A 100 -25.89 2.72 4.54
C GLN A 100 -27.31 2.59 4.00
N ASN A 101 -27.98 3.70 3.69
CA ASN A 101 -29.36 3.75 3.20
C ASN A 101 -29.46 4.11 1.72
N ALA A 102 -28.36 4.23 0.98
CA ALA A 102 -28.38 4.65 -0.41
C ALA A 102 -28.67 3.47 -1.35
N ASP A 103 -29.46 3.68 -2.40
CA ASP A 103 -29.45 2.81 -3.57
C ASP A 103 -28.32 3.26 -4.49
N MET A 104 -27.28 2.44 -4.59
CA MET A 104 -26.05 2.79 -5.33
C MET A 104 -26.30 2.98 -6.83
N ARG A 105 -27.43 2.51 -7.37
CA ARG A 105 -27.85 2.79 -8.75
C ARG A 105 -28.27 4.25 -8.96
N LEU A 106 -28.77 4.90 -7.91
CA LEU A 106 -29.33 6.25 -7.96
C LEU A 106 -28.33 7.33 -7.53
N VAL A 107 -27.20 6.92 -6.93
CA VAL A 107 -26.16 7.85 -6.46
C VAL A 107 -25.60 8.66 -7.63
N LYS A 108 -25.62 9.99 -7.50
CA LYS A 108 -25.16 10.96 -8.50
C LYS A 108 -23.83 11.57 -8.08
N THR A 109 -23.20 12.30 -9.00
CA THR A 109 -21.96 13.05 -8.72
C THR A 109 -22.13 14.07 -7.57
N SER A 110 -23.34 14.65 -7.42
CA SER A 110 -23.68 15.53 -6.28
C SER A 110 -23.56 14.82 -4.93
N ASP A 111 -23.98 13.55 -4.85
CA ASP A 111 -23.96 12.78 -3.61
C ASP A 111 -22.51 12.38 -3.28
N ILE A 112 -21.69 12.07 -4.31
CA ILE A 112 -20.25 11.83 -4.14
C ILE A 112 -19.53 13.10 -3.69
N LYS A 113 -19.93 14.27 -4.20
CA LYS A 113 -19.42 15.55 -3.70
C LYS A 113 -19.81 15.76 -2.24
N ALA A 114 -21.07 15.50 -1.86
CA ALA A 114 -21.53 15.58 -0.48
C ALA A 114 -20.75 14.62 0.44
N PHE A 115 -20.44 13.38 -0.02
CA PHE A 115 -19.58 12.46 0.70
C PHE A 115 -18.17 13.02 0.91
N ARG A 116 -17.54 13.58 -0.12
CA ARG A 116 -16.23 14.23 -0.01
C ARG A 116 -16.26 15.40 0.98
N ASP A 117 -17.27 16.23 0.93
CA ASP A 117 -17.44 17.39 1.81
C ASP A 117 -17.68 16.94 3.27
N TRP A 118 -18.37 15.82 3.46
CA TRP A 118 -18.53 15.17 4.76
C TRP A 118 -17.17 14.64 5.28
N LEU A 119 -16.35 14.00 4.43
CA LEU A 119 -15.00 13.53 4.81
C LEU A 119 -14.10 14.68 5.27
N VAL A 120 -14.18 15.87 4.65
CA VAL A 120 -13.41 17.05 5.05
C VAL A 120 -13.71 17.45 6.51
N LYS A 121 -14.96 17.29 6.93
CA LYS A 121 -15.44 17.63 8.29
C LYS A 121 -15.27 16.46 9.27
N THR A 122 -14.99 15.26 8.78
CA THR A 122 -14.91 14.05 9.62
C THR A 122 -13.54 13.97 10.30
N PRO A 123 -13.50 13.79 11.62
CA PRO A 123 -12.24 13.64 12.35
C PRO A 123 -11.50 12.35 11.94
N SER A 124 -10.19 12.43 11.91
CA SER A 124 -9.31 11.27 11.71
C SER A 124 -9.32 10.38 12.95
N VAL A 125 -9.19 9.06 12.76
CA VAL A 125 -9.06 8.08 13.84
C VAL A 125 -7.87 8.39 14.78
N LYS A 126 -6.86 9.11 14.28
CA LYS A 126 -5.67 9.51 15.04
C LYS A 126 -5.79 10.90 15.69
N GLY A 127 -6.96 11.52 15.60
CA GLY A 127 -7.19 12.91 16.00
C GLY A 127 -6.94 13.89 14.85
N GLY A 128 -7.51 15.10 14.97
CA GLY A 128 -7.48 16.12 13.92
C GLY A 128 -8.31 15.79 12.70
N ASN A 129 -8.21 16.58 11.66
CA ASN A 129 -8.95 16.40 10.40
C ASN A 129 -8.26 15.40 9.46
N LEU A 130 -9.05 14.78 8.57
CA LEU A 130 -8.50 13.97 7.48
C LEU A 130 -7.68 14.85 6.52
N SER A 131 -6.48 14.39 6.17
CA SER A 131 -5.67 15.07 5.16
C SER A 131 -6.29 14.93 3.76
N ALA A 132 -6.05 15.90 2.88
CA ALA A 132 -6.47 15.85 1.47
C ALA A 132 -6.01 14.55 0.77
N SER A 133 -4.80 14.07 1.10
CA SER A 133 -4.28 12.79 0.59
C SER A 133 -5.12 11.60 1.02
N ASN A 134 -5.51 11.53 2.30
CA ASN A 134 -6.36 10.45 2.81
C ASN A 134 -7.76 10.50 2.19
N ILE A 135 -8.35 11.71 2.08
CA ILE A 135 -9.65 11.90 1.43
C ILE A 135 -9.58 11.43 -0.02
N ASN A 136 -8.56 11.85 -0.77
CA ASN A 136 -8.36 11.40 -2.15
C ASN A 136 -8.24 9.88 -2.28
N THR A 137 -7.58 9.22 -1.32
CA THR A 137 -7.43 7.75 -1.31
C THR A 137 -8.77 7.06 -1.02
N ILE A 138 -9.58 7.60 -0.09
CA ILE A 138 -10.94 7.10 0.18
C ILE A 138 -11.83 7.28 -1.06
N MET A 139 -11.74 8.43 -1.74
CA MET A 139 -12.48 8.69 -2.97
C MET A 139 -12.09 7.73 -4.11
N ILE A 140 -10.81 7.39 -4.25
CA ILE A 140 -10.34 6.35 -5.19
C ILE A 140 -10.94 4.99 -4.83
N PHE A 141 -11.02 4.64 -3.55
CA PHE A 141 -11.65 3.40 -3.11
C PHE A 141 -13.14 3.37 -3.46
N VAL A 142 -13.88 4.45 -3.23
CA VAL A 142 -15.30 4.55 -3.63
C VAL A 142 -15.44 4.44 -5.15
N GLY A 143 -14.56 5.07 -5.92
CA GLY A 143 -14.50 4.92 -7.38
C GLY A 143 -14.38 3.47 -7.82
N LYS A 144 -13.56 2.65 -7.14
CA LYS A 144 -13.44 1.21 -7.41
C LYS A 144 -14.75 0.45 -7.17
N LEU A 145 -15.55 0.83 -6.16
CA LEU A 145 -16.86 0.22 -5.92
C LEU A 145 -17.83 0.49 -7.08
N PHE A 146 -17.77 1.69 -7.65
CA PHE A 146 -18.57 1.99 -8.85
C PHE A 146 -18.01 1.31 -10.12
N ASP A 147 -16.69 1.20 -10.26
CA ASP A 147 -16.10 0.45 -11.37
C ASP A 147 -16.52 -1.03 -11.33
N ILE A 148 -16.56 -1.66 -10.15
CA ILE A 148 -17.10 -3.02 -9.97
C ILE A 148 -18.58 -3.08 -10.33
N SER A 149 -19.37 -2.07 -9.99
CA SER A 149 -20.78 -2.03 -10.38
C SER A 149 -20.98 -1.97 -11.90
N MET A 150 -20.06 -1.27 -12.61
CA MET A 150 -20.07 -1.23 -14.07
C MET A 150 -19.63 -2.57 -14.69
N MET A 151 -18.59 -3.22 -14.12
CA MET A 151 -18.13 -4.55 -14.57
C MET A 151 -19.19 -5.64 -14.43
N ASN A 152 -20.16 -5.47 -13.54
CA ASN A 152 -21.29 -6.38 -13.31
C ASN A 152 -22.61 -5.87 -13.92
N ASP A 153 -22.56 -4.92 -14.83
CA ASP A 153 -23.71 -4.33 -15.54
C ASP A 153 -24.80 -3.74 -14.63
N LEU A 154 -24.43 -3.43 -13.37
CA LEU A 154 -25.36 -2.85 -12.38
C LEU A 154 -25.51 -1.33 -12.56
N ARG A 155 -24.54 -0.68 -13.21
CA ARG A 155 -24.53 0.74 -13.59
C ARG A 155 -23.84 0.95 -14.93
N LYS A 156 -24.21 2.04 -15.60
CA LYS A 156 -23.59 2.46 -16.88
C LYS A 156 -22.44 3.46 -16.69
N ASP A 157 -22.36 4.10 -15.53
CA ASP A 157 -21.42 5.19 -15.25
C ASP A 157 -20.78 5.08 -13.87
N ASN A 158 -19.67 5.79 -13.69
CA ASN A 158 -19.02 5.98 -12.38
C ASN A 158 -19.07 7.47 -12.00
N PRO A 159 -19.93 7.84 -11.02
CA PRO A 159 -20.12 9.24 -10.64
C PRO A 159 -18.90 9.89 -9.97
N CYS A 160 -17.89 9.10 -9.59
CA CYS A 160 -16.63 9.62 -9.02
C CYS A 160 -15.72 10.23 -10.08
N LYS A 161 -15.82 9.83 -11.37
CA LYS A 161 -14.89 10.24 -12.44
C LYS A 161 -14.94 11.74 -12.73
N ALA A 162 -16.09 12.39 -12.53
CA ALA A 162 -16.26 13.82 -12.76
C ALA A 162 -15.62 14.70 -11.68
N LEU A 163 -15.26 14.13 -10.52
CA LEU A 163 -14.73 14.91 -9.40
C LEU A 163 -13.20 15.01 -9.45
N LYS A 164 -12.70 16.23 -9.48
CA LYS A 164 -11.26 16.48 -9.34
C LYS A 164 -10.79 16.16 -7.92
N ARG A 165 -9.55 15.68 -7.80
CA ARG A 165 -8.89 15.43 -6.52
C ARG A 165 -8.70 16.73 -5.76
N LEU A 166 -8.74 16.65 -4.43
CA LEU A 166 -8.36 17.78 -3.58
C LEU A 166 -6.87 18.10 -3.77
N PRO A 167 -6.49 19.37 -3.82
CA PRO A 167 -5.10 19.76 -3.92
C PRO A 167 -4.33 19.26 -2.69
N GLN A 168 -3.12 18.80 -2.93
CA GLN A 168 -2.24 18.32 -1.86
C GLN A 168 -1.09 19.32 -1.71
N GLN A 169 -0.85 19.75 -0.48
CA GLN A 169 0.35 20.53 -0.20
C GLN A 169 1.56 19.59 -0.27
N HIS A 170 2.57 19.97 -1.03
CA HIS A 170 3.88 19.33 -0.99
C HIS A 170 4.47 19.55 0.39
N LYS A 171 4.65 18.45 1.14
CA LYS A 171 5.39 18.52 2.40
C LYS A 171 6.87 18.57 2.08
N GLU A 172 7.56 19.52 2.68
CA GLU A 172 9.02 19.55 2.61
C GLU A 172 9.61 18.22 3.08
N MET A 173 10.60 17.76 2.35
CA MET A 173 11.34 16.57 2.65
C MET A 173 12.40 16.88 3.71
N PHE A 174 12.29 16.25 4.86
CA PHE A 174 13.33 16.35 5.88
C PHE A 174 14.34 15.24 5.70
N TYR A 175 15.62 15.60 5.81
CA TYR A 175 16.73 14.66 5.80
C TYR A 175 17.84 15.15 6.72
N TYR A 176 18.65 14.23 7.23
CA TYR A 176 19.81 14.56 8.05
C TYR A 176 21.06 14.77 7.19
N THR A 177 21.85 15.76 7.57
CA THR A 177 23.25 15.84 7.15
C THR A 177 24.07 14.74 7.85
N PRO A 178 25.31 14.45 7.39
CA PRO A 178 26.19 13.52 8.10
C PRO A 178 26.42 13.88 9.57
N GLU A 179 26.53 15.17 9.87
CA GLU A 179 26.73 15.70 11.23
C GLU A 179 25.50 15.47 12.11
N GLN A 180 24.30 15.77 11.58
CA GLN A 180 23.03 15.51 12.26
C GLN A 180 22.81 14.01 12.47
N PHE A 181 23.22 13.17 11.51
CA PHE A 181 23.14 11.74 11.70
C PHE A 181 24.07 11.23 12.80
N LYS A 182 25.30 11.75 12.91
CA LYS A 182 26.21 11.44 14.03
C LYS A 182 25.58 11.85 15.38
N GLN A 183 25.01 13.04 15.46
CA GLN A 183 24.27 13.50 16.65
C GLN A 183 23.07 12.59 16.96
N PHE A 184 22.34 12.14 15.93
CA PHE A 184 21.22 11.21 16.12
C PHE A 184 21.70 9.86 16.70
N ILE A 185 22.78 9.30 16.18
CA ILE A 185 23.34 8.03 16.66
C ILE A 185 23.85 8.14 18.11
N SER A 186 24.39 9.29 18.52
CA SER A 186 24.85 9.50 19.90
C SER A 186 23.74 9.56 20.95
N LEU A 187 22.45 9.64 20.51
CA LEU A 187 21.31 9.58 21.42
C LEU A 187 21.05 8.18 22.01
N PHE A 188 21.68 7.14 21.45
CA PHE A 188 21.46 5.77 21.88
C PHE A 188 22.53 5.30 22.85
N ASP A 189 22.10 4.62 23.92
CA ASP A 189 22.99 3.98 24.87
C ASP A 189 23.57 2.68 24.28
N GLU A 190 24.59 2.13 24.92
CA GLU A 190 25.19 0.87 24.50
C GLU A 190 24.23 -0.32 24.55
N SER A 191 23.31 -0.32 25.49
CA SER A 191 22.22 -1.32 25.58
C SER A 191 21.25 -1.24 24.40
N GLU A 192 21.21 -0.11 23.71
CA GLU A 192 20.36 0.20 22.54
C GLU A 192 21.10 0.06 21.21
N TYR A 193 22.29 -0.61 21.20
CA TYR A 193 23.15 -0.77 20.03
C TYR A 193 22.46 -1.35 18.81
N HIS A 194 21.50 -2.25 18.98
CA HIS A 194 20.71 -2.81 17.89
C HIS A 194 19.84 -1.76 17.17
N PHE A 195 19.39 -0.71 17.87
CA PHE A 195 18.72 0.43 17.24
C PHE A 195 19.72 1.32 16.50
N GLN A 196 20.88 1.58 17.08
CA GLN A 196 21.95 2.31 16.36
C GLN A 196 22.27 1.61 15.04
N LEU A 197 22.44 0.28 15.08
CA LEU A 197 22.78 -0.52 13.90
C LEU A 197 21.63 -0.46 12.86
N LEU A 198 20.35 -0.56 13.30
CA LEU A 198 19.23 -0.41 12.39
C LEU A 198 19.28 0.93 11.64
N TYR A 199 19.46 2.04 12.37
CA TYR A 199 19.49 3.36 11.73
C TYR A 199 20.76 3.56 10.86
N LYS A 200 21.89 2.96 11.22
CA LYS A 200 23.09 2.91 10.37
C LYS A 200 22.81 2.13 9.08
N ILE A 201 22.12 0.99 9.14
CA ILE A 201 21.68 0.24 7.95
C ILE A 201 20.78 1.12 7.08
N LEU A 202 19.76 1.77 7.65
CA LEU A 202 18.86 2.65 6.90
C LEU A 202 19.61 3.80 6.20
N MET A 203 20.48 4.48 6.94
CA MET A 203 21.25 5.63 6.43
C MET A 203 22.25 5.24 5.34
N PHE A 204 22.96 4.14 5.53
CA PHE A 204 24.08 3.77 4.64
C PHE A 204 23.63 2.92 3.44
N THR A 205 22.45 2.32 3.47
CA THR A 205 21.94 1.51 2.36
C THR A 205 20.75 2.16 1.63
N GLY A 206 20.05 3.09 2.26
CA GLY A 206 18.79 3.63 1.76
C GLY A 206 17.66 2.58 1.75
N ALA A 207 17.80 1.46 2.46
CA ALA A 207 16.76 0.44 2.57
C ALA A 207 15.48 0.99 3.23
N ARG A 208 14.33 0.41 2.88
CA ARG A 208 13.09 0.69 3.62
C ARG A 208 13.15 0.01 4.98
N ILE A 209 12.47 0.56 5.99
CA ILE A 209 12.46 -0.02 7.34
C ILE A 209 12.05 -1.51 7.34
N GLY A 210 11.03 -1.88 6.56
CA GLY A 210 10.62 -3.28 6.43
C GLY A 210 11.67 -4.16 5.77
N GLU A 211 12.45 -3.64 4.83
CA GLU A 211 13.57 -4.35 4.19
C GLU A 211 14.71 -4.59 5.21
N ALA A 212 15.08 -3.57 5.97
CA ALA A 212 16.11 -3.69 7.00
C ALA A 212 15.73 -4.67 8.12
N LEU A 213 14.45 -4.67 8.54
CA LEU A 213 13.94 -5.60 9.56
C LEU A 213 13.76 -7.05 9.06
N ALA A 214 13.73 -7.25 7.74
CA ALA A 214 13.66 -8.58 7.14
C ALA A 214 15.04 -9.20 6.87
N LEU A 215 16.12 -8.45 7.04
CA LEU A 215 17.47 -8.91 6.74
C LEU A 215 17.84 -10.16 7.53
N THR A 216 18.50 -11.09 6.84
CA THR A 216 19.09 -12.29 7.39
C THR A 216 20.61 -12.29 7.16
N TRP A 217 21.36 -13.04 7.97
CA TRP A 217 22.80 -13.13 7.80
C TRP A 217 23.21 -13.75 6.47
N GLU A 218 22.39 -14.61 5.88
CA GLU A 218 22.59 -15.19 4.54
C GLU A 218 22.55 -14.15 3.41
N GLN A 219 21.88 -13.02 3.66
CA GLN A 219 21.76 -11.92 2.71
C GLN A 219 22.91 -10.92 2.82
N ILE A 220 23.83 -11.12 3.78
CA ILE A 220 24.96 -10.23 4.04
C ILE A 220 26.27 -10.97 3.80
N ASN A 221 27.03 -10.49 2.84
CA ASN A 221 28.42 -10.94 2.67
C ASN A 221 29.37 -9.92 3.32
N LEU A 222 29.98 -10.30 4.43
CA LEU A 222 30.87 -9.44 5.20
C LEU A 222 32.29 -9.37 4.61
N GLU A 223 32.71 -10.36 3.81
CA GLU A 223 34.05 -10.37 3.15
C GLU A 223 34.06 -9.41 1.96
N ILE A 224 33.09 -9.56 1.05
CA ILE A 224 32.97 -8.72 -0.15
C ILE A 224 32.32 -7.36 0.19
N GLY A 225 31.54 -7.29 1.24
CA GLY A 225 30.88 -6.06 1.69
C GLY A 225 29.61 -5.72 0.91
N TYR A 226 28.62 -6.63 0.86
CA TYR A 226 27.32 -6.33 0.26
C TYR A 226 26.13 -6.88 1.07
N ILE A 227 24.97 -6.30 0.82
CA ILE A 227 23.69 -6.73 1.34
C ILE A 227 22.73 -6.98 0.17
N ASP A 228 22.10 -8.15 0.12
CA ASP A 228 21.04 -8.50 -0.84
C ASP A 228 19.69 -8.22 -0.22
N ILE A 229 18.96 -7.26 -0.75
CA ILE A 229 17.57 -6.96 -0.36
C ILE A 229 16.64 -7.86 -1.16
N LYS A 230 16.00 -8.84 -0.50
CA LYS A 230 15.10 -9.84 -1.13
C LYS A 230 13.70 -9.86 -0.52
N SER A 231 13.55 -9.37 0.71
CA SER A 231 12.31 -9.49 1.48
C SER A 231 11.99 -8.21 2.26
N SER A 232 10.76 -8.13 2.75
CA SER A 232 10.31 -7.02 3.60
C SER A 232 9.43 -7.55 4.74
N ALA A 233 9.71 -7.11 5.96
CA ALA A 233 8.91 -7.41 7.13
C ALA A 233 7.72 -6.45 7.25
N HIS A 234 6.56 -7.01 7.54
CA HIS A 234 5.32 -6.27 7.77
C HIS A 234 4.77 -6.60 9.15
N TYR A 235 4.49 -5.57 9.94
CA TYR A 235 3.84 -5.69 11.24
C TYR A 235 2.32 -5.66 11.08
N ARG A 236 1.64 -6.68 11.59
CA ARG A 236 0.19 -6.75 11.57
C ARG A 236 -0.32 -7.40 12.85
N LYS A 237 -1.20 -6.71 13.61
CA LYS A 237 -1.83 -7.23 14.83
C LYS A 237 -0.80 -7.96 15.73
N SER A 238 0.30 -7.30 16.05
CA SER A 238 1.41 -7.84 16.86
C SER A 238 2.15 -9.04 16.27
N LYS A 239 1.85 -9.41 15.00
CA LYS A 239 2.58 -10.46 14.28
C LYS A 239 3.46 -9.86 13.20
N VAL A 240 4.68 -10.38 13.08
CA VAL A 240 5.59 -10.06 11.99
C VAL A 240 5.40 -11.07 10.88
N THR A 241 5.11 -10.59 9.68
CA THR A 241 5.08 -11.39 8.46
C THR A 241 6.21 -10.94 7.55
N ILE A 242 7.05 -11.87 7.11
CA ILE A 242 8.08 -11.61 6.10
C ILE A 242 7.49 -12.05 4.76
N ALA A 243 7.52 -11.16 3.80
CA ALA A 243 7.10 -11.43 2.44
C ALA A 243 8.22 -11.01 1.48
N GLU A 244 8.29 -11.66 0.34
CA GLU A 244 9.15 -11.21 -0.75
C GLU A 244 8.82 -9.77 -1.15
N THR A 245 9.80 -9.06 -1.68
CA THR A 245 9.62 -7.68 -2.12
C THR A 245 8.55 -7.57 -3.22
N LYS A 246 7.92 -6.39 -3.32
CA LYS A 246 6.73 -6.17 -4.17
C LYS A 246 6.95 -6.40 -5.66
N THR A 247 8.18 -6.21 -6.13
CA THR A 247 8.55 -6.31 -7.54
C THR A 247 9.94 -6.90 -7.65
N THR A 248 10.24 -7.56 -8.77
CA THR A 248 11.58 -8.04 -9.11
C THR A 248 12.63 -6.92 -9.05
N GLN A 249 12.25 -5.69 -9.41
CA GLN A 249 13.11 -4.50 -9.34
C GLN A 249 13.45 -4.06 -7.90
N SER A 250 12.66 -4.50 -6.91
CA SER A 250 12.98 -4.26 -5.49
C SER A 250 14.07 -5.19 -4.98
N ILE A 251 14.32 -6.32 -5.66
CA ILE A 251 15.44 -7.22 -5.38
C ILE A 251 16.69 -6.56 -5.92
N ARG A 252 17.64 -6.32 -5.03
CA ARG A 252 18.86 -5.60 -5.40
C ARG A 252 20.00 -5.91 -4.45
N ARG A 253 21.23 -5.81 -4.96
CA ARG A 253 22.47 -5.85 -4.19
C ARG A 253 22.95 -4.45 -3.89
N ILE A 254 23.32 -4.20 -2.64
CA ILE A 254 23.86 -2.92 -2.17
C ILE A 254 25.22 -3.16 -1.58
N TYR A 255 26.26 -2.62 -2.22
CA TYR A 255 27.59 -2.62 -1.64
C TYR A 255 27.66 -1.63 -0.48
N ILE A 256 28.29 -2.05 0.62
CA ILE A 256 28.42 -1.30 1.87
C ILE A 256 29.87 -0.99 2.18
N HIS A 257 30.10 0.11 2.88
CA HIS A 257 31.44 0.56 3.24
C HIS A 257 31.97 -0.16 4.48
N LYS A 258 33.33 -0.16 4.62
CA LYS A 258 34.03 -0.91 5.67
C LYS A 258 33.49 -0.67 7.08
N ALA A 259 33.21 0.59 7.44
CA ALA A 259 32.70 0.88 8.80
C ALA A 259 31.35 0.20 9.11
N LEU A 260 30.45 0.02 8.11
CA LEU A 260 29.21 -0.72 8.33
C LEU A 260 29.49 -2.24 8.39
N ILE A 261 30.46 -2.75 7.64
CA ILE A 261 30.90 -4.16 7.73
C ILE A 261 31.40 -4.45 9.14
N ASP A 262 32.28 -3.61 9.68
CA ASP A 262 32.82 -3.77 11.02
C ASP A 262 31.74 -3.74 12.11
N GLU A 263 30.77 -2.84 11.98
CA GLU A 263 29.62 -2.76 12.89
C GLU A 263 28.73 -4.02 12.81
N LEU A 264 28.46 -4.52 11.62
CA LEU A 264 27.69 -5.75 11.42
C LEU A 264 28.44 -6.97 11.96
N SER A 265 29.76 -7.04 11.79
CA SER A 265 30.61 -8.12 12.32
C SER A 265 30.59 -8.13 13.84
N LYS A 266 30.77 -6.97 14.49
CA LYS A 266 30.64 -6.81 15.95
C LYS A 266 29.27 -7.23 16.45
N TRP A 267 28.23 -6.84 15.74
CA TRP A 267 26.85 -7.21 16.12
C TRP A 267 26.61 -8.71 15.99
N LYS A 268 27.10 -9.35 14.94
CA LYS A 268 26.98 -10.80 14.75
C LYS A 268 27.60 -11.57 15.92
N GLN A 269 28.77 -11.17 16.36
CA GLN A 269 29.44 -11.75 17.52
C GLN A 269 28.67 -11.50 18.82
N ARG A 270 28.21 -10.25 19.06
CA ARG A 270 27.42 -9.89 20.25
C ARG A 270 26.10 -10.62 20.28
N GLN A 271 25.40 -10.69 19.17
CA GLN A 271 24.14 -11.41 19.02
C GLN A 271 24.30 -12.90 19.36
N PHE A 272 25.37 -13.52 18.88
CA PHE A 272 25.70 -14.90 19.22
C PHE A 272 25.89 -15.08 20.72
N GLN A 273 26.68 -14.21 21.38
CA GLN A 273 26.92 -14.26 22.81
C GLN A 273 25.65 -14.02 23.64
N LEU A 274 24.73 -13.16 23.17
CA LEU A 274 23.46 -12.93 23.84
C LEU A 274 22.54 -14.15 23.77
N LEU A 275 22.55 -14.85 22.64
CA LEU A 275 21.65 -15.97 22.38
C LEU A 275 22.17 -17.28 22.95
N ILE A 276 23.47 -17.47 23.03
CA ILE A 276 24.05 -18.70 23.61
C ILE A 276 23.65 -18.90 25.06
N LYS A 277 23.35 -17.81 25.80
CA LYS A 277 22.85 -17.86 27.18
C LYS A 277 21.46 -18.54 27.31
N TYR A 278 20.70 -18.55 26.23
CA TYR A 278 19.36 -19.17 26.18
C TYR A 278 19.36 -20.52 25.46
N ILE A 279 20.52 -20.99 25.00
CA ILE A 279 20.68 -22.26 24.31
C ILE A 279 21.07 -23.30 25.35
N SER A 280 20.14 -24.18 25.67
CA SER A 280 20.33 -25.27 26.63
C SER A 280 20.52 -26.63 25.96
N THR A 281 20.17 -26.75 24.67
CA THR A 281 20.26 -28.02 23.93
C THR A 281 20.88 -27.83 22.52
N PRO A 282 21.48 -28.91 21.95
CA PRO A 282 22.00 -28.88 20.59
C PRO A 282 20.95 -28.51 19.53
N GLU A 283 19.70 -28.92 19.72
CA GLU A 283 18.59 -28.59 18.82
C GLU A 283 18.29 -27.10 18.85
N GLN A 284 18.33 -26.47 20.03
CA GLN A 284 18.18 -25.00 20.15
C GLN A 284 19.32 -24.26 19.47
N LEU A 285 20.56 -24.77 19.58
CA LEU A 285 21.70 -24.22 18.86
C LEU A 285 21.49 -24.29 17.35
N GLN A 286 20.99 -25.43 16.85
CA GLN A 286 20.71 -25.63 15.44
C GLN A 286 19.58 -24.70 14.95
N ILE A 287 18.50 -24.54 15.74
CA ILE A 287 17.44 -23.58 15.45
C ILE A 287 17.99 -22.16 15.40
N TYR A 288 18.88 -21.79 16.31
CA TYR A 288 19.52 -20.50 16.33
C TYR A 288 20.45 -20.27 15.13
N GLN A 289 21.27 -21.23 14.78
CA GLN A 289 22.13 -21.17 13.59
C GLN A 289 21.32 -21.05 12.31
N ASN A 290 20.12 -21.62 12.28
CA ASN A 290 19.14 -21.51 11.20
C ASN A 290 18.20 -20.31 11.31
N THR A 291 18.28 -19.51 12.39
CA THR A 291 17.49 -18.29 12.55
C THR A 291 18.31 -17.10 12.09
N PRO A 292 18.22 -16.71 10.84
CA PRO A 292 19.23 -15.87 10.20
C PRO A 292 19.02 -14.37 10.42
N LYS A 293 18.10 -13.93 11.28
CA LYS A 293 17.72 -12.52 11.39
C LYS A 293 18.82 -11.67 12.01
N VAL A 294 19.23 -10.62 11.28
CA VAL A 294 20.21 -9.62 11.75
C VAL A 294 19.65 -8.79 12.90
N LEU A 295 18.36 -8.41 12.81
CA LEU A 295 17.68 -7.62 13.84
C LEU A 295 16.42 -8.36 14.27
N THR A 296 16.26 -8.56 15.57
CA THR A 296 15.02 -9.10 16.14
C THR A 296 13.98 -7.98 16.22
N ALA A 297 12.84 -8.22 15.59
CA ALA A 297 11.89 -7.18 15.25
C ALA A 297 10.90 -6.68 16.31
N PRO A 298 10.63 -7.33 17.48
CA PRO A 298 9.51 -6.89 18.32
C PRO A 298 9.68 -5.48 18.90
N ASP A 299 10.90 -5.05 19.14
CA ASP A 299 11.15 -3.85 19.94
C ASP A 299 11.30 -2.56 19.16
N VAL A 300 11.54 -2.65 17.84
CA VAL A 300 11.78 -1.46 17.01
C VAL A 300 10.54 -0.57 16.87
N SER A 301 9.34 -1.16 16.88
CA SER A 301 8.09 -0.38 16.84
C SER A 301 7.72 0.22 18.20
N ASN A 302 8.21 -0.39 19.27
CA ASN A 302 7.95 -0.01 20.66
C ASN A 302 9.11 0.72 21.31
N PHE A 303 10.21 0.94 20.59
CA PHE A 303 11.27 1.83 21.06
C PHE A 303 10.61 3.16 21.45
N LYS A 304 10.63 3.45 22.73
CA LYS A 304 9.89 4.56 23.34
C LYS A 304 10.22 5.85 22.63
N LYS A 305 9.41 6.20 21.61
CA LYS A 305 9.55 7.45 20.84
C LYS A 305 9.70 8.67 21.76
N GLU A 306 9.07 8.62 22.93
CA GLU A 306 9.18 9.65 23.95
C GLU A 306 10.58 9.77 24.55
N LYS A 307 11.26 8.63 24.86
CA LYS A 307 12.63 8.66 25.40
C LYS A 307 13.60 9.27 24.38
N LEU A 308 13.49 8.82 23.10
CA LEU A 308 14.31 9.35 22.03
C LEU A 308 13.99 10.83 21.75
N LYS A 309 12.71 11.21 21.82
CA LYS A 309 12.27 12.59 21.63
C LYS A 309 12.87 13.51 22.71
N LYS A 310 12.78 13.15 23.98
CA LYS A 310 13.38 13.91 25.08
C LYS A 310 14.89 14.08 24.92
N ARG A 311 15.60 13.01 24.53
CA ARG A 311 17.06 13.09 24.29
C ARG A 311 17.39 14.00 23.10
N ALA A 312 16.60 13.95 22.03
CA ALA A 312 16.79 14.80 20.87
C ALA A 312 16.52 16.28 21.16
N GLU A 313 15.52 16.57 21.99
CA GLU A 313 15.19 17.91 22.45
C GLU A 313 16.35 18.54 23.24
N LEU A 314 17.07 17.74 24.05
CA LEU A 314 18.24 18.22 24.83
C LEU A 314 19.38 18.75 23.94
N ILE A 315 19.52 18.23 22.75
CA ILE A 315 20.54 18.65 21.77
C ILE A 315 19.98 19.44 20.59
N ASN A 316 18.73 19.88 20.70
CA ASN A 316 18.00 20.62 19.66
C ASN A 316 17.98 19.92 18.28
N LEU A 317 17.90 18.58 18.27
CA LEU A 317 17.83 17.77 17.06
C LEU A 317 16.38 17.43 16.72
N LYS A 318 15.89 17.89 15.57
CA LYS A 318 14.56 17.52 15.06
C LYS A 318 14.55 16.05 14.61
N LEU A 319 13.73 15.22 15.23
CA LEU A 319 13.58 13.83 14.81
C LEU A 319 12.87 13.71 13.45
N ILE A 320 13.40 12.87 12.59
CA ILE A 320 12.83 12.53 11.29
C ILE A 320 12.18 11.13 11.31
N ARG A 321 11.34 10.84 10.34
CA ARG A 321 10.67 9.53 10.22
C ARG A 321 11.66 8.47 9.71
N ASN A 322 11.39 7.20 9.98
CA ASN A 322 12.23 6.10 9.47
C ASN A 322 12.41 6.13 7.94
N HIS A 323 11.42 6.58 7.20
CA HIS A 323 11.54 6.72 5.73
C HIS A 323 12.45 7.87 5.31
N ASP A 324 12.60 8.89 6.14
CA ASP A 324 13.41 10.06 5.84
C ASP A 324 14.92 9.77 5.89
N PHE A 325 15.36 8.66 6.55
CA PHE A 325 16.73 8.18 6.44
C PHE A 325 17.09 7.73 5.03
N ARG A 326 16.13 7.20 4.29
CA ARG A 326 16.31 6.89 2.87
C ARG A 326 16.44 8.17 2.03
N HIS A 327 15.74 9.23 2.40
CA HIS A 327 15.93 10.55 1.80
C HIS A 327 17.29 11.15 2.15
N SER A 328 17.73 10.97 3.39
CA SER A 328 19.08 11.38 3.84
C SER A 328 20.18 10.65 3.06
N HIS A 329 20.03 9.34 2.85
CA HIS A 329 20.92 8.55 1.99
C HIS A 329 21.01 9.10 0.57
N ALA A 330 19.83 9.39 -0.04
CA ALA A 330 19.77 9.93 -1.40
C ALA A 330 20.41 11.33 -1.49
N ALA A 331 20.09 12.22 -0.55
CA ALA A 331 20.66 13.56 -0.50
C ALA A 331 22.19 13.53 -0.35
N PHE A 332 22.69 12.63 0.50
CA PHE A 332 24.14 12.42 0.65
C PHE A 332 24.79 11.95 -0.65
N LEU A 333 24.24 10.95 -1.33
CA LEU A 333 24.76 10.44 -2.60
C LEU A 333 24.75 11.49 -3.71
N ILE A 334 23.67 12.28 -3.83
CA ILE A 334 23.56 13.38 -4.77
C ILE A 334 24.68 14.41 -4.50
N SER A 335 24.82 14.84 -3.24
CA SER A 335 25.85 15.81 -2.85
C SER A 335 27.26 15.32 -3.16
N GLN A 336 27.56 14.03 -2.90
CA GLN A 336 28.89 13.44 -3.20
C GLN A 336 29.12 13.30 -4.69
N GLY A 337 28.12 12.87 -5.47
CA GLY A 337 28.25 12.73 -6.91
C GLY A 337 28.45 14.09 -7.61
N LEU A 338 27.69 15.11 -7.20
CA LEU A 338 27.90 16.47 -7.71
C LEU A 338 29.29 17.02 -7.39
N ARG A 339 29.83 16.76 -6.20
CA ARG A 339 31.23 17.15 -5.84
C ARG A 339 32.27 16.45 -6.72
N LYS A 340 31.97 15.24 -7.21
CA LYS A 340 32.81 14.50 -8.14
C LYS A 340 32.62 14.87 -9.60
N GLY A 341 31.69 15.79 -9.90
CA GLY A 341 31.35 16.17 -11.27
C GLY A 341 30.51 15.14 -12.02
N GLU A 342 29.84 14.21 -11.31
CA GLU A 342 28.99 13.22 -11.96
C GLU A 342 27.73 13.87 -12.55
N GLY A 343 27.34 13.47 -13.77
CA GLY A 343 26.17 14.00 -14.46
C GLY A 343 24.85 13.64 -13.76
N LYS A 344 23.86 14.51 -13.87
CA LYS A 344 22.54 14.34 -13.23
C LYS A 344 21.84 13.04 -13.61
N ASP A 345 21.88 12.65 -14.88
CA ASP A 345 21.22 11.45 -15.38
C ASP A 345 21.87 10.18 -14.78
N TYR A 346 23.19 10.16 -14.69
CA TYR A 346 23.93 9.08 -14.04
C TYR A 346 23.54 8.96 -12.56
N LEU A 347 23.47 10.08 -11.85
CA LEU A 347 23.07 10.11 -10.44
C LEU A 347 21.63 9.62 -10.24
N PHE A 348 20.68 10.06 -11.06
CA PHE A 348 19.30 9.58 -10.99
C PHE A 348 19.20 8.09 -11.28
N PHE A 349 19.91 7.57 -12.27
CA PHE A 349 19.93 6.15 -12.60
C PHE A 349 20.55 5.31 -11.47
N THR A 350 21.68 5.75 -10.93
CA THR A 350 22.35 5.10 -9.81
C THR A 350 21.46 5.05 -8.57
N LEU A 351 20.83 6.18 -8.23
CA LEU A 351 19.85 6.25 -7.13
C LEU A 351 18.67 5.34 -7.37
N MET A 352 18.08 5.34 -8.57
CA MET A 352 16.95 4.46 -8.91
C MET A 352 17.29 3.00 -8.62
N LYS A 353 18.45 2.53 -9.11
CA LYS A 353 18.93 1.15 -8.90
C LYS A 353 19.19 0.85 -7.43
N ARG A 354 19.93 1.72 -6.74
CA ARG A 354 20.29 1.53 -5.33
C ARG A 354 19.09 1.55 -4.40
N LEU A 355 18.13 2.44 -4.66
CA LEU A 355 16.90 2.54 -3.89
C LEU A 355 15.86 1.47 -4.28
N GLY A 356 15.95 0.84 -5.44
CA GLY A 356 14.96 -0.11 -5.95
C GLY A 356 13.62 0.58 -6.28
N HIS A 357 13.68 1.67 -7.03
CA HIS A 357 12.51 2.28 -7.63
C HIS A 357 12.20 1.61 -8.96
N SER A 358 10.93 1.33 -9.21
CA SER A 358 10.48 0.70 -10.46
C SER A 358 10.53 1.62 -11.68
N SER A 359 10.62 2.94 -11.45
CA SER A 359 10.68 3.96 -12.50
C SER A 359 11.63 5.07 -12.10
N ILE A 360 12.44 5.53 -13.06
CA ILE A 360 13.31 6.70 -12.90
C ILE A 360 12.50 7.95 -12.60
N THR A 361 11.29 8.07 -13.15
CA THR A 361 10.35 9.17 -12.90
C THR A 361 10.07 9.32 -11.39
N THR A 362 9.95 8.21 -10.66
CA THR A 362 9.79 8.24 -9.20
C THR A 362 10.99 8.89 -8.52
N THR A 363 12.20 8.58 -8.97
CA THR A 363 13.44 9.14 -8.42
C THR A 363 13.55 10.62 -8.74
N ILE A 364 13.30 11.01 -9.99
CA ILE A 364 13.31 12.40 -10.45
C ILE A 364 12.29 13.23 -9.66
N ASN A 365 11.03 12.82 -9.63
CA ASN A 365 9.96 13.55 -8.93
C ASN A 365 10.23 13.69 -7.42
N THR A 366 10.97 12.73 -6.85
CA THR A 366 11.28 12.75 -5.41
C THR A 366 12.49 13.60 -5.09
N TYR A 367 13.53 13.63 -5.94
CA TYR A 367 14.84 14.18 -5.59
C TYR A 367 15.36 15.30 -6.51
N SER A 368 14.62 15.69 -7.56
CA SER A 368 15.05 16.74 -8.49
C SER A 368 15.33 18.09 -7.79
N HIS A 369 14.59 18.39 -6.75
CA HIS A 369 14.76 19.63 -5.97
C HIS A 369 16.09 19.69 -5.17
N LEU A 370 16.81 18.57 -5.01
CA LEU A 370 18.12 18.53 -4.38
C LEU A 370 19.27 18.88 -5.33
N PHE A 371 18.98 18.96 -6.63
CA PHE A 371 19.96 19.37 -7.63
C PHE A 371 19.95 20.90 -7.79
N PRO A 372 21.12 21.53 -7.95
CA PRO A 372 21.19 22.97 -8.24
C PRO A 372 20.36 23.31 -9.48
N THR A 373 19.66 24.40 -9.42
CA THR A 373 19.00 24.95 -10.62
C THR A 373 20.04 25.51 -11.56
N GLN A 374 20.03 25.03 -12.81
CA GLN A 374 20.94 25.56 -13.86
C GLN A 374 20.49 26.91 -14.39
N GLN A 375 19.51 27.58 -13.76
CA GLN A 375 19.02 28.86 -14.27
C GLN A 375 20.10 29.95 -14.38
N LYS A 376 21.08 29.96 -13.45
CA LYS A 376 22.21 30.88 -13.57
C LYS A 376 23.14 30.52 -14.72
N GLU A 377 23.41 29.23 -14.93
CA GLU A 377 24.23 28.76 -16.05
C GLU A 377 23.55 29.05 -17.40
N ILE A 378 22.20 28.85 -17.45
CA ILE A 378 21.41 29.19 -18.63
C ILE A 378 21.38 30.72 -18.85
N ALA A 379 21.25 31.52 -17.81
CA ALA A 379 21.31 32.98 -17.92
C ALA A 379 22.68 33.45 -18.44
N ASN A 380 23.76 32.93 -17.87
CA ASN A 380 25.11 33.25 -18.30
C ASN A 380 25.42 32.82 -19.76
N ALA A 381 24.74 31.76 -20.26
CA ALA A 381 24.89 31.35 -21.66
C ALA A 381 24.31 32.36 -22.66
N PHE A 382 23.55 33.33 -22.19
CA PHE A 382 23.07 34.48 -23.01
C PHE A 382 23.97 35.71 -22.89
N ASP A 383 24.98 35.70 -22.01
CA ASP A 383 25.90 36.84 -21.86
C ASP A 383 26.84 36.98 -23.07
N ASP A 384 26.96 35.94 -23.90
CA ASP A 384 27.75 35.90 -25.13
C ASP A 384 26.92 36.22 -26.40
N PHE A 385 25.62 36.60 -26.23
CA PHE A 385 24.74 37.02 -27.33
C PHE A 385 24.75 38.52 -27.46
#